data_620b4abe3a3222df700819af1c31cd0f
#
_entry.id   620b4abe3a3222df700819af1c31cd0f
#
_cell.length_a   1.000
_cell.length_b   1.000
_cell.length_c   1.000
_cell.angle_alpha   90.00
_cell.angle_beta   90.00
_cell.angle_gamma   90.00
#
_symmetry.space_group_name_H-M   'P 1'
#
loop_
_entity.id
_entity.type
_entity.pdbx_description
1 polymer ?
#
loop_
_entity_poly.entity_id
_entity_poly.type
_entity_poly.pdbx_seq_one_letter_code
_entity_poly.pdbx_strand_id
1 'polypeptide(L)'
;MRKKLLVILLLLVVLIVLLVTRCGGKKDQQSDPADGQSLTQQSGAAELPAELKLGVVTETESGAMQLEVEQDGEKTVYVFSDITINDWYVPAVNYVVTNGLMSGTDVGGGLSLFRPNYGMTRAQLAMILYRFAGGEPVAAPRHTYGDVSSGEWYYDCVNWADTNGYI
;
A
#
# COMPACT_ATOMS: atom_id res chain seq x y z
N MET A 1 -7.04 38.25 -1.58
CA MET A 1 -7.12 36.81 -1.68
C MET A 1 -7.49 36.12 -0.33
N ARG A 2 -6.99 36.56 0.82
CA ARG A 2 -7.26 35.93 2.15
C ARG A 2 -8.74 35.91 2.58
N LYS A 3 -9.53 36.96 2.25
CA LYS A 3 -10.96 37.01 2.62
C LYS A 3 -11.84 35.98 1.87
N LYS A 4 -11.53 35.68 0.61
CA LYS A 4 -12.27 34.65 -0.18
C LYS A 4 -11.98 33.23 0.34
N LEU A 5 -10.74 32.97 0.75
CA LEU A 5 -10.34 31.69 1.35
C LEU A 5 -11.05 31.43 2.68
N LEU A 6 -11.19 32.47 3.50
CA LEU A 6 -11.89 32.39 4.80
C LEU A 6 -13.38 32.08 4.64
N VAL A 7 -14.04 32.66 3.64
CA VAL A 7 -15.46 32.40 3.31
C VAL A 7 -15.65 30.96 2.83
N ILE A 8 -14.76 30.45 2.00
CA ILE A 8 -14.82 29.05 1.51
C ILE A 8 -14.62 28.06 2.67
N LEU A 9 -13.68 28.35 3.57
CA LEU A 9 -13.44 27.51 4.76
C LEU A 9 -14.66 27.49 5.69
N LEU A 10 -15.33 28.64 5.86
CA LEU A 10 -16.51 28.77 6.72
C LEU A 10 -17.73 28.03 6.11
N LEU A 11 -17.89 28.08 4.79
CA LEU A 11 -18.92 27.31 4.08
C LEU A 11 -18.69 25.79 4.17
N LEU A 12 -17.42 25.34 4.10
CA LEU A 12 -17.08 23.93 4.29
C LEU A 12 -17.40 23.43 5.70
N VAL A 13 -17.10 24.23 6.72
CA VAL A 13 -17.43 23.87 8.12
C VAL A 13 -18.94 23.80 8.34
N VAL A 14 -19.71 24.73 7.78
CA VAL A 14 -21.19 24.70 7.85
C VAL A 14 -21.75 23.47 7.14
N LEU A 15 -21.19 23.09 5.98
CA LEU A 15 -21.61 21.90 5.24
C LEU A 15 -21.34 20.61 6.06
N ILE A 16 -20.18 20.52 6.73
CA ILE A 16 -19.83 19.37 7.58
C ILE A 16 -20.77 19.28 8.78
N VAL A 17 -21.09 20.40 9.44
CA VAL A 17 -22.03 20.45 10.57
C VAL A 17 -23.43 20.00 10.14
N LEU A 18 -23.91 20.42 8.97
CA LEU A 18 -25.22 20.01 8.44
C LEU A 18 -25.28 18.51 8.08
N LEU A 19 -24.14 17.91 7.66
CA LEU A 19 -24.07 16.46 7.40
C LEU A 19 -24.09 15.64 8.70
N VAL A 20 -23.44 16.10 9.75
CA VAL A 20 -23.37 15.41 11.05
C VAL A 20 -24.71 15.48 11.79
N THR A 21 -25.49 16.56 11.67
CA THR A 21 -26.79 16.70 12.35
C THR A 21 -27.92 15.90 11.71
N ARG A 22 -27.69 15.29 10.51
CA ARG A 22 -28.73 14.51 9.81
C ARG A 22 -28.72 13.00 10.14
N CYS A 23 -27.75 12.51 10.92
CA CYS A 23 -27.68 11.14 11.42
C CYS A 23 -28.00 11.06 12.93
N GLY A 24 -29.25 11.34 13.29
CA GLY A 24 -29.74 11.19 14.67
C GLY A 24 -31.16 10.63 14.72
N GLY A 25 -31.26 9.36 15.10
CA GLY A 25 -32.48 8.84 15.74
C GLY A 25 -33.23 7.71 15.02
N LYS A 26 -33.07 6.46 15.52
CA LYS A 26 -34.19 5.74 16.15
C LYS A 26 -33.67 4.46 16.83
N LYS A 27 -33.99 4.34 18.08
CA LYS A 27 -33.93 3.14 18.92
C LYS A 27 -35.23 2.32 18.79
N ASP A 28 -35.08 1.04 19.24
CA ASP A 28 -36.07 0.05 19.66
C ASP A 28 -36.45 -0.96 18.58
N GLN A 29 -36.45 -2.30 18.76
CA GLN A 29 -36.69 -3.18 19.90
C GLN A 29 -36.32 -4.63 19.50
N GLN A 30 -35.89 -5.39 20.47
CA GLN A 30 -35.64 -6.78 20.69
C GLN A 30 -36.71 -7.77 20.19
N SER A 31 -36.27 -8.85 19.50
CA SER A 31 -36.73 -10.22 19.68
C SER A 31 -35.97 -11.22 18.81
N ASP A 32 -35.20 -12.14 19.42
CA ASP A 32 -34.80 -13.43 18.86
C ASP A 32 -36.00 -14.40 18.82
N PRO A 33 -36.03 -15.51 18.05
CA PRO A 33 -34.91 -16.40 17.75
C PRO A 33 -34.88 -17.08 16.34
N ALA A 34 -33.66 -17.60 16.02
CA ALA A 34 -33.35 -18.80 15.22
C ALA A 34 -33.85 -18.92 13.77
N ASP A 35 -32.98 -18.92 12.85
CA ASP A 35 -32.53 -19.97 11.93
C ASP A 35 -32.09 -19.40 10.57
N GLY A 36 -31.05 -19.99 9.97
CA GLY A 36 -30.71 -19.75 8.57
C GLY A 36 -29.62 -18.71 8.33
N GLN A 37 -28.37 -19.03 8.65
CA GLN A 37 -27.20 -18.26 8.21
C GLN A 37 -27.06 -18.32 6.69
N SER A 38 -27.60 -17.34 6.00
CA SER A 38 -27.16 -16.96 4.69
C SER A 38 -25.94 -16.05 4.89
N LEU A 39 -24.75 -16.57 4.64
CA LEU A 39 -23.52 -15.81 4.52
C LEU A 39 -23.65 -14.89 3.28
N THR A 40 -24.25 -13.73 3.46
CA THR A 40 -24.06 -12.61 2.54
C THR A 40 -22.60 -12.19 2.67
N GLN A 41 -21.76 -12.65 1.75
CA GLN A 41 -20.45 -12.07 1.49
C GLN A 41 -20.65 -10.56 1.27
N GLN A 42 -20.36 -9.81 2.30
CA GLN A 42 -20.12 -8.39 2.19
C GLN A 42 -18.72 -8.26 1.58
N SER A 43 -18.65 -8.42 0.26
CA SER A 43 -17.51 -8.08 -0.55
C SER A 43 -17.32 -6.55 -0.45
N GLY A 44 -16.62 -6.12 0.56
CA GLY A 44 -15.95 -4.84 0.57
C GLY A 44 -14.79 -4.95 -0.43
N ALA A 45 -15.11 -4.92 -1.71
CA ALA A 45 -14.12 -4.67 -2.73
C ALA A 45 -13.60 -3.26 -2.44
N ALA A 46 -12.38 -3.17 -1.89
CA ALA A 46 -11.64 -1.92 -1.92
C ALA A 46 -11.62 -1.49 -3.39
N GLU A 47 -12.22 -0.34 -3.67
CA GLU A 47 -12.20 0.24 -5.01
C GLU A 47 -10.72 0.40 -5.39
N LEU A 48 -10.26 -0.40 -6.35
CA LEU A 48 -8.93 -0.27 -6.91
C LEU A 48 -8.79 1.17 -7.42
N PRO A 49 -7.63 1.82 -7.20
CA PRO A 49 -7.43 3.17 -7.69
C PRO A 49 -7.74 3.21 -9.19
N ALA A 50 -8.43 4.26 -9.63
CA ALA A 50 -9.02 4.41 -10.96
C ALA A 50 -7.99 4.34 -12.12
N GLU A 51 -6.70 4.33 -11.82
CA GLU A 51 -5.62 4.19 -12.77
C GLU A 51 -4.53 3.27 -12.21
N LEU A 52 -4.55 2.01 -12.65
CA LEU A 52 -3.53 1.05 -12.29
C LEU A 52 -2.26 1.38 -13.10
N LYS A 53 -1.25 1.97 -12.44
CA LYS A 53 0.05 2.18 -13.08
C LYS A 53 0.74 0.82 -13.21
N LEU A 54 0.98 0.41 -14.46
CA LEU A 54 1.69 -0.83 -14.80
C LEU A 54 2.84 -0.50 -15.76
N GLY A 55 3.96 -1.16 -15.56
CA GLY A 55 5.09 -1.14 -16.47
C GLY A 55 4.91 -2.09 -17.66
N VAL A 56 5.85 -2.05 -18.58
CA VAL A 56 5.87 -2.95 -19.75
C VAL A 56 6.67 -4.20 -19.41
N VAL A 57 5.98 -5.36 -19.47
CA VAL A 57 6.60 -6.68 -19.24
C VAL A 57 7.03 -7.28 -20.58
N THR A 58 8.27 -7.73 -20.64
CA THR A 58 8.84 -8.45 -21.77
C THR A 58 9.66 -9.65 -21.27
N GLU A 59 10.01 -10.55 -22.16
CA GLU A 59 10.86 -11.70 -21.88
C GLU A 59 12.27 -11.45 -22.44
N THR A 60 13.28 -11.77 -21.65
CA THR A 60 14.68 -11.75 -22.13
C THR A 60 15.00 -12.99 -22.95
N GLU A 61 16.12 -13.00 -23.70
CA GLU A 61 16.59 -14.17 -24.42
C GLU A 61 16.83 -15.39 -23.51
N SER A 62 17.09 -15.18 -22.22
CA SER A 62 17.27 -16.24 -21.23
C SER A 62 15.95 -16.72 -20.59
N GLY A 63 14.80 -16.18 -21.00
CA GLY A 63 13.48 -16.54 -20.44
C GLY A 63 13.12 -15.81 -19.14
N ALA A 64 13.94 -14.88 -18.69
CA ALA A 64 13.67 -14.09 -17.48
C ALA A 64 12.67 -12.97 -17.74
N MET A 65 11.91 -12.57 -16.73
CA MET A 65 11.01 -11.43 -16.81
C MET A 65 11.79 -10.12 -16.80
N GLN A 66 11.58 -9.28 -17.83
CA GLN A 66 12.03 -7.90 -17.86
C GLN A 66 10.85 -6.97 -17.69
N LEU A 67 10.99 -5.98 -16.81
CA LEU A 67 9.97 -4.98 -16.52
C LEU A 67 10.55 -3.58 -16.73
N GLU A 68 10.00 -2.83 -17.69
CA GLU A 68 10.31 -1.41 -17.90
C GLU A 68 9.28 -0.57 -17.17
N VAL A 69 9.75 0.31 -16.29
CA VAL A 69 8.94 1.24 -15.51
C VAL A 69 9.31 2.66 -15.90
N GLU A 70 8.33 3.49 -16.20
CA GLU A 70 8.50 4.91 -16.44
C GLU A 70 7.90 5.72 -15.29
N GLN A 71 8.74 6.51 -14.62
CA GLN A 71 8.33 7.41 -13.54
C GLN A 71 8.98 8.77 -13.76
N ASP A 72 8.17 9.83 -13.74
CA ASP A 72 8.63 11.23 -13.89
C ASP A 72 9.49 11.47 -15.16
N GLY A 73 9.24 10.69 -16.23
CA GLY A 73 9.98 10.74 -17.49
C GLY A 73 11.30 9.98 -17.48
N GLU A 74 11.64 9.33 -16.38
CA GLU A 74 12.79 8.43 -16.27
C GLU A 74 12.36 6.97 -16.45
N LYS A 75 13.11 6.23 -17.27
CA LYS A 75 12.89 4.80 -17.53
C LYS A 75 13.86 3.96 -16.74
N THR A 76 13.32 3.06 -15.93
CA THR A 76 14.09 2.06 -15.19
C THR A 76 13.72 0.66 -15.68
N VAL A 77 14.74 -0.17 -15.90
CA VAL A 77 14.56 -1.56 -16.35
C VAL A 77 14.98 -2.50 -15.23
N TYR A 78 14.07 -3.38 -14.83
CA TYR A 78 14.33 -4.48 -13.90
C TYR A 78 14.36 -5.80 -14.66
N VAL A 79 15.35 -6.65 -14.40
CA VAL A 79 15.41 -8.01 -14.95
C VAL A 79 15.38 -9.00 -13.79
N PHE A 80 14.26 -9.69 -13.63
CA PHE A 80 14.07 -10.67 -12.56
C PHE A 80 14.40 -12.07 -13.07
N SER A 81 15.57 -12.59 -12.68
CA SER A 81 16.08 -13.88 -13.17
C SER A 81 15.38 -15.10 -12.56
N ASP A 82 14.57 -14.88 -11.52
CA ASP A 82 13.78 -15.91 -10.82
C ASP A 82 12.28 -15.85 -11.14
N ILE A 83 11.87 -15.08 -12.15
CA ILE A 83 10.50 -14.96 -12.63
C ILE A 83 10.46 -15.18 -14.14
N THR A 84 9.48 -15.93 -14.60
CA THR A 84 9.14 -16.08 -16.03
C THR A 84 7.84 -15.32 -16.32
N ILE A 85 7.64 -14.89 -17.59
CA ILE A 85 6.43 -14.13 -17.97
C ILE A 85 5.13 -14.93 -17.81
N ASN A 86 5.22 -16.26 -17.71
CA ASN A 86 4.06 -17.15 -17.57
C ASN A 86 3.67 -17.40 -16.09
N ASP A 87 4.44 -16.88 -15.15
CA ASP A 87 4.12 -17.05 -13.72
C ASP A 87 2.84 -16.28 -13.36
N TRP A 88 1.94 -16.91 -12.64
CA TRP A 88 0.62 -16.36 -12.30
C TRP A 88 0.67 -15.05 -11.50
N TYR A 89 1.76 -14.80 -10.80
CA TYR A 89 1.96 -13.61 -9.97
C TYR A 89 2.62 -12.44 -10.73
N VAL A 90 2.96 -12.59 -12.02
CA VAL A 90 3.57 -11.50 -12.83
C VAL A 90 2.77 -10.20 -12.79
N PRO A 91 1.41 -10.19 -12.88
CA PRO A 91 0.66 -8.94 -12.76
C PRO A 91 0.82 -8.25 -11.40
N ALA A 92 0.91 -9.02 -10.31
CA ALA A 92 1.14 -8.48 -8.98
C ALA A 92 2.56 -7.92 -8.81
N VAL A 93 3.57 -8.63 -9.34
CA VAL A 93 4.96 -8.15 -9.36
C VAL A 93 5.06 -6.85 -10.16
N ASN A 94 4.47 -6.79 -11.36
CA ASN A 94 4.42 -5.57 -12.15
C ASN A 94 3.83 -4.40 -11.34
N TYR A 95 2.69 -4.60 -10.71
CA TYR A 95 2.04 -3.57 -9.89
C TYR A 95 2.94 -3.07 -8.75
N VAL A 96 3.48 -3.97 -7.92
CA VAL A 96 4.25 -3.56 -6.74
C VAL A 96 5.60 -2.93 -7.07
N VAL A 97 6.23 -3.34 -8.19
CA VAL A 97 7.48 -2.73 -8.65
C VAL A 97 7.23 -1.39 -9.32
N THR A 98 6.25 -1.30 -10.22
CA THR A 98 5.91 -0.05 -10.91
C THR A 98 5.47 1.05 -9.94
N ASN A 99 4.79 0.69 -8.85
CA ASN A 99 4.36 1.65 -7.84
C ASN A 99 5.38 1.85 -6.70
N GLY A 100 6.62 1.35 -6.85
CA GLY A 100 7.71 1.56 -5.91
C GLY A 100 7.52 0.88 -4.54
N LEU A 101 6.57 -0.05 -4.42
CA LEU A 101 6.30 -0.77 -3.17
C LEU A 101 7.37 -1.80 -2.86
N MET A 102 7.87 -2.49 -3.91
CA MET A 102 8.94 -3.48 -3.85
C MET A 102 9.88 -3.30 -5.05
N SER A 103 11.15 -3.66 -4.89
CA SER A 103 12.14 -3.57 -5.98
C SER A 103 12.89 -4.89 -6.24
N GLY A 104 12.68 -5.89 -5.39
CA GLY A 104 13.53 -7.09 -5.38
C GLY A 104 14.92 -6.83 -4.77
N THR A 105 15.85 -7.74 -5.00
CA THR A 105 17.22 -7.67 -4.52
C THR A 105 18.18 -7.68 -5.72
N ASP A 106 18.99 -6.64 -5.86
CA ASP A 106 20.05 -6.61 -6.86
C ASP A 106 21.10 -7.70 -6.56
N VAL A 107 21.43 -8.50 -7.56
CA VAL A 107 22.43 -9.57 -7.47
C VAL A 107 23.64 -9.30 -8.37
N GLY A 108 23.72 -8.12 -8.94
CA GLY A 108 24.77 -7.69 -9.87
C GLY A 108 24.49 -8.06 -11.33
N GLY A 109 25.29 -7.49 -12.22
CA GLY A 109 25.15 -7.74 -13.66
C GLY A 109 23.84 -7.23 -14.28
N GLY A 110 23.14 -6.30 -13.62
CA GLY A 110 21.83 -5.80 -14.06
C GLY A 110 20.68 -6.76 -13.77
N LEU A 111 20.90 -7.78 -12.95
CA LEU A 111 19.91 -8.79 -12.56
C LEU A 111 19.40 -8.55 -11.13
N SER A 112 18.13 -8.85 -10.94
CA SER A 112 17.47 -8.84 -9.63
C SER A 112 16.78 -10.17 -9.33
N LEU A 113 16.59 -10.46 -8.04
CA LEU A 113 15.76 -11.56 -7.57
C LEU A 113 14.55 -10.98 -6.82
N PHE A 114 13.35 -11.39 -7.21
CA PHE A 114 12.12 -11.00 -6.52
C PHE A 114 11.80 -11.93 -5.36
N ARG A 115 12.16 -13.20 -5.47
CA ARG A 115 11.98 -14.28 -4.48
C ARG A 115 10.51 -14.52 -4.11
N PRO A 116 9.64 -14.79 -5.09
CA PRO A 116 8.19 -14.87 -4.86
C PRO A 116 7.77 -16.00 -3.90
N ASN A 117 8.60 -17.02 -3.73
CA ASN A 117 8.34 -18.18 -2.86
C ASN A 117 8.99 -18.06 -1.47
N TYR A 118 9.61 -16.92 -1.14
CA TYR A 118 10.21 -16.70 0.18
C TYR A 118 9.24 -16.00 1.13
N GLY A 119 9.32 -16.35 2.41
CA GLY A 119 8.55 -15.67 3.45
C GLY A 119 8.98 -14.21 3.60
N MET A 120 8.00 -13.33 3.74
CA MET A 120 8.22 -11.92 4.01
C MET A 120 8.50 -11.68 5.50
N THR A 121 9.50 -10.85 5.83
CA THR A 121 9.75 -10.44 7.21
C THR A 121 8.77 -9.35 7.65
N ARG A 122 8.59 -9.17 8.96
CA ARG A 122 7.77 -8.08 9.52
C ARG A 122 8.27 -6.70 9.07
N ALA A 123 9.59 -6.51 9.02
CA ALA A 123 10.20 -5.26 8.56
C ALA A 123 9.88 -4.97 7.08
N GLN A 124 9.90 -6.00 6.22
CA GLN A 124 9.50 -5.85 4.81
C GLN A 124 8.03 -5.48 4.67
N LEU A 125 7.15 -6.10 5.47
CA LEU A 125 5.74 -5.75 5.48
C LEU A 125 5.51 -4.30 5.94
N ALA A 126 6.18 -3.87 7.02
CA ALA A 126 6.11 -2.50 7.50
C ALA A 126 6.55 -1.49 6.43
N MET A 127 7.62 -1.81 5.68
CA MET A 127 8.09 -0.96 4.58
C MET A 127 7.06 -0.86 3.45
N ILE A 128 6.43 -1.97 3.06
CA ILE A 128 5.40 -1.96 2.00
C ILE A 128 4.21 -1.10 2.44
N LEU A 129 3.73 -1.27 3.67
CA LEU A 129 2.64 -0.46 4.21
C LEU A 129 3.00 1.02 4.29
N TYR A 130 4.24 1.34 4.73
CA TYR A 130 4.77 2.69 4.79
C TYR A 130 4.74 3.35 3.40
N ARG A 131 5.29 2.68 2.38
CA ARG A 131 5.32 3.18 1.00
C ARG A 131 3.91 3.30 0.41
N PHE A 132 3.06 2.32 0.63
CA PHE A 132 1.68 2.32 0.14
C PHE A 132 0.84 3.47 0.71
N ALA A 133 1.05 3.79 1.99
CA ALA A 133 0.34 4.87 2.67
C ALA A 133 0.97 6.26 2.43
N GLY A 134 2.09 6.37 1.71
CA GLY A 134 2.84 7.61 1.60
C GLY A 134 3.34 8.10 2.96
N GLY A 135 3.83 7.16 3.78
CA GLY A 135 4.24 7.42 5.15
C GLY A 135 5.40 8.40 5.25
N GLU A 136 5.41 9.17 6.32
CA GLU A 136 6.50 10.10 6.66
C GLU A 136 7.21 9.61 7.93
N PRO A 137 8.53 9.84 8.07
CA PRO A 137 9.26 9.48 9.27
C PRO A 137 8.64 10.11 10.53
N VAL A 138 8.55 9.35 11.61
CA VAL A 138 8.02 9.85 12.88
C VAL A 138 9.14 10.49 13.71
N ALA A 139 8.88 11.66 14.28
CA ALA A 139 9.88 12.44 15.02
C ALA A 139 10.35 11.74 16.31
N ALA A 140 9.46 10.92 16.92
CA ALA A 140 9.78 10.13 18.10
C ALA A 140 9.05 8.78 18.01
N PRO A 141 9.76 7.65 18.09
CA PRO A 141 9.12 6.34 18.11
C PRO A 141 8.26 6.17 19.36
N ARG A 142 7.12 5.51 19.20
CA ARG A 142 6.20 5.22 20.29
C ARG A 142 6.76 4.16 21.24
N HIS A 143 7.45 3.17 20.67
CA HIS A 143 8.12 2.12 21.41
C HIS A 143 9.58 1.98 20.95
N THR A 144 10.40 1.42 21.82
CA THR A 144 11.78 1.05 21.48
C THR A 144 11.87 -0.47 21.37
N TYR A 145 12.19 -0.96 20.20
CA TYR A 145 12.42 -2.37 19.93
C TYR A 145 13.92 -2.67 20.00
N GLY A 146 14.31 -3.74 20.70
CA GLY A 146 15.72 -4.09 20.90
C GLY A 146 16.43 -4.54 19.62
N ASP A 147 15.68 -4.92 18.60
CA ASP A 147 16.14 -5.37 17.28
C ASP A 147 15.93 -4.32 16.15
N VAL A 148 15.55 -3.08 16.51
CA VAL A 148 15.33 -1.98 15.56
C VAL A 148 16.28 -0.83 15.87
N SER A 149 17.44 -0.83 15.20
CA SER A 149 18.46 0.21 15.36
C SER A 149 18.22 1.37 14.40
N SER A 150 18.55 2.60 14.82
CA SER A 150 18.32 3.84 14.04
C SER A 150 19.10 3.93 12.73
N GLY A 151 20.08 3.05 12.49
CA GLY A 151 20.81 2.96 11.21
C GLY A 151 20.25 1.95 10.23
N GLU A 152 19.23 1.22 10.61
CA GLU A 152 18.65 0.18 9.76
C GLU A 152 17.67 0.76 8.75
N TRP A 153 17.63 0.15 7.55
CA TRP A 153 16.78 0.59 6.44
C TRP A 153 15.27 0.56 6.76
N TYR A 154 14.87 -0.24 7.74
CA TYR A 154 13.47 -0.40 8.16
C TYR A 154 13.10 0.45 9.38
N TYR A 155 14.03 1.22 9.95
CA TYR A 155 13.80 1.98 11.18
C TYR A 155 12.57 2.90 11.12
N ASP A 156 12.51 3.75 10.10
CA ASP A 156 11.40 4.70 9.93
C ASP A 156 10.09 3.98 9.64
N CYS A 157 10.12 2.94 8.83
CA CYS A 157 8.94 2.16 8.47
C CYS A 157 8.32 1.44 9.68
N VAL A 158 9.17 0.84 10.53
CA VAL A 158 8.72 0.14 11.75
C VAL A 158 8.15 1.13 12.75
N ASN A 159 8.82 2.25 13.00
CA ASN A 159 8.33 3.29 13.91
C ASN A 159 7.03 3.93 13.42
N TRP A 160 6.89 4.14 12.12
CA TRP A 160 5.66 4.62 11.53
C TRP A 160 4.52 3.59 11.70
N ALA A 161 4.78 2.32 11.44
CA ALA A 161 3.79 1.25 11.57
C ALA A 161 3.33 1.08 13.02
N ASP A 162 4.25 1.13 13.99
CA ASP A 162 3.95 1.12 15.43
C ASP A 162 3.10 2.32 15.85
N THR A 163 3.49 3.53 15.42
CA THR A 163 2.78 4.76 15.78
C THR A 163 1.34 4.77 15.25
N ASN A 164 1.11 4.15 14.08
CA ASN A 164 -0.21 4.05 13.46
C ASN A 164 -0.97 2.77 13.88
N GLY A 165 -0.41 1.93 14.75
CA GLY A 165 -1.09 0.76 15.29
C GLY A 165 -1.21 -0.42 14.33
N TYR A 166 -0.28 -0.54 13.36
CA TYR A 166 -0.21 -1.68 12.45
C TYR A 166 0.63 -2.85 13.00
N ILE A 167 1.47 -2.57 13.99
CA ILE A 167 2.31 -3.56 14.71
C ILE A 167 2.35 -3.26 16.20
#